data_daa25e5c27a5cd483f94df4e189c8dc6
#
_entry.id   daa25e5c27a5cd483f94df4e189c8dc6
#
_cell.length_a   1.000
_cell.length_b   1.000
_cell.length_c   1.000
_cell.angle_alpha   90.00
_cell.angle_beta   90.00
_cell.angle_gamma   90.00
#
_symmetry.space_group_name_H-M   'P 1'
#
loop_
_entity.id
_entity.type
_entity.pdbx_description
1 polymer ?
#
loop_
_entity_poly.entity_id
_entity_poly.type
_entity_poly.pdbx_seq_one_letter_code
_entity_poly.pdbx_strand_id
1 'polypeptide(L)' 'MHINSKCNAGDIVINTNPYGVVPGLNTSTNQIIPVHFQDKALVVQPPYKNKDLRITAIDIMINNTKLTIKAKNFQVVV' A
#
# COMPACT_ATOMS: atom_id res chain seq x y z
N MET A 1 7.61 -10.65 7.93
CA MET A 1 8.53 -9.50 7.87
C MET A 1 7.81 -8.31 7.24
N HIS A 2 7.97 -7.15 7.84
CA HIS A 2 7.38 -5.94 7.28
C HIS A 2 8.17 -5.48 6.07
N ILE A 3 7.47 -4.93 5.09
CA ILE A 3 8.12 -4.39 3.90
C ILE A 3 8.89 -3.11 4.19
N ASN A 4 8.36 -2.28 5.07
CA ASN A 4 8.99 -1.01 5.49
C ASN A 4 9.65 -0.26 4.35
N SER A 5 10.96 -0.44 4.19
CA SER A 5 11.75 0.25 3.18
C SER A 5 12.35 -0.70 2.14
N LYS A 6 11.82 -1.93 2.02
CA LYS A 6 12.50 -2.96 1.23
C LYS A 6 11.73 -3.52 0.05
N CYS A 7 10.57 -2.99 -0.27
CA CYS A 7 9.89 -3.40 -1.50
C CYS A 7 10.31 -2.48 -2.66
N ASN A 8 10.20 -3.01 -3.86
CA ASN A 8 10.55 -2.29 -5.09
C ASN A 8 9.34 -2.23 -6.00
N ALA A 9 9.35 -1.27 -6.91
CA ALA A 9 8.34 -1.21 -7.95
C ALA A 9 8.35 -2.54 -8.73
N GLY A 10 7.17 -3.08 -8.98
CA GLY A 10 7.02 -4.39 -9.62
C GLY A 10 6.80 -5.54 -8.64
N ASP A 11 7.10 -5.35 -7.36
CA ASP A 11 6.83 -6.38 -6.35
C ASP A 11 5.33 -6.51 -6.12
N ILE A 12 4.92 -7.72 -5.74
CA ILE A 12 3.55 -7.97 -5.28
C ILE A 12 3.56 -7.93 -3.76
N VAL A 13 2.63 -7.20 -3.19
CA VAL A 13 2.45 -7.10 -1.74
C VAL A 13 1.06 -7.56 -1.34
N ILE A 14 0.94 -7.97 -0.09
CA ILE A 14 -0.32 -8.44 0.47
C ILE A 14 -0.62 -7.68 1.76
N ASN A 15 -1.89 -7.33 1.97
CA ASN A 15 -2.32 -6.71 3.22
C ASN A 15 -2.28 -7.75 4.34
N THR A 16 -1.40 -7.54 5.32
CA THR A 16 -1.26 -8.43 6.48
C THR A 16 -1.73 -7.79 7.77
N ASN A 17 -2.47 -6.67 7.68
CA ASN A 17 -2.98 -6.00 8.86
C ASN A 17 -3.97 -6.92 9.60
N PRO A 18 -3.69 -7.29 10.86
CA PRO A 18 -4.57 -8.20 11.60
C PRO A 18 -5.96 -7.62 11.86
N TYR A 19 -6.13 -6.32 11.76
CA TYR A 19 -7.44 -5.68 11.90
C TYR A 19 -8.25 -5.68 10.60
N GLY A 20 -7.69 -6.20 9.53
CA GLY A 20 -8.39 -6.49 8.29
C GLY A 20 -8.27 -5.43 7.23
N VAL A 21 -8.89 -4.30 7.40
CA VAL A 21 -8.99 -3.27 6.35
C VAL A 21 -7.96 -2.18 6.56
N VAL A 22 -7.29 -1.80 5.47
CA VAL A 22 -6.35 -0.68 5.43
C VAL A 22 -6.92 0.37 4.48
N PRO A 23 -7.04 1.64 4.91
CA PRO A 23 -7.49 2.69 3.99
C PRO A 23 -6.45 2.96 2.92
N GLY A 24 -6.90 2.97 1.66
CA GLY A 24 -6.08 3.36 0.53
C GLY A 24 -6.58 4.69 -0.02
N LEU A 25 -5.68 5.66 -0.14
CA LEU A 25 -6.03 6.98 -0.64
C LEU A 25 -5.84 7.03 -2.15
N ASN A 26 -6.91 7.28 -2.87
CA ASN A 26 -6.84 7.62 -4.28
C ASN A 26 -6.57 9.13 -4.38
N THR A 27 -5.31 9.49 -4.67
CA THR A 27 -4.91 10.90 -4.69
C THR A 27 -5.52 11.68 -5.84
N SER A 28 -5.97 11.00 -6.90
CA SER A 28 -6.61 11.67 -8.03
C SER A 28 -8.02 12.15 -7.71
N THR A 29 -8.73 11.44 -6.84
CA THR A 29 -10.12 11.75 -6.50
C THR A 29 -10.32 12.13 -5.04
N ASN A 30 -9.29 12.01 -4.21
CA ASN A 30 -9.34 12.15 -2.75
C ASN A 30 -10.31 11.18 -2.07
N GLN A 31 -10.62 10.08 -2.72
CA GLN A 31 -11.46 9.04 -2.13
C GLN A 31 -10.62 8.05 -1.35
N ILE A 32 -11.20 7.55 -0.25
CA ILE A 32 -10.62 6.46 0.51
C ILE A 32 -11.27 5.17 0.05
N ILE A 33 -10.43 4.22 -0.39
CA ILE A 33 -10.88 2.92 -0.87
C ILE A 33 -10.28 1.87 0.05
N PRO A 34 -11.09 1.03 0.68
CA PRO A 34 -10.57 0.02 1.61
C PRO A 34 -9.81 -1.08 0.86
N VAL A 35 -8.65 -1.44 1.42
CA VAL A 35 -7.89 -2.61 0.96
C VAL A 35 -8.06 -3.68 2.02
N HIS A 36 -8.65 -4.79 1.64
CA HIS A 36 -9.04 -5.83 2.59
C HIS A 36 -7.87 -6.73 2.96
N PHE A 37 -8.02 -7.42 4.09
CA PHE A 37 -7.04 -8.39 4.54
C PHE A 37 -6.76 -9.43 3.44
N GLN A 38 -5.48 -9.69 3.20
CA GLN A 38 -4.99 -10.62 2.18
C GLN A 38 -5.20 -10.19 0.72
N ASP A 39 -5.72 -8.98 0.49
CA ASP A 39 -5.72 -8.43 -0.86
C ASP A 39 -4.28 -8.24 -1.36
N LYS A 40 -4.05 -8.63 -2.60
CA LYS A 40 -2.75 -8.49 -3.26
C LYS A 40 -2.76 -7.29 -4.17
N ALA A 41 -1.61 -6.63 -4.28
CA ALA A 41 -1.47 -5.45 -5.11
C ALA A 41 -0.06 -5.36 -5.68
N LEU A 42 0.06 -4.64 -6.80
CA LEU A 42 1.35 -4.38 -7.44
C LEU A 42 1.91 -3.07 -6.89
N VAL A 43 3.17 -3.09 -6.46
CA VAL A 43 3.86 -1.86 -6.04
C VAL A 43 4.24 -1.07 -7.27
N VAL A 44 3.81 0.19 -7.33
CA VAL A 44 4.20 1.10 -8.41
C VAL A 44 5.16 2.18 -7.94
N GLN A 45 5.15 2.50 -6.65
CA GLN A 45 6.10 3.42 -6.05
C GLN A 45 6.63 2.78 -4.76
N PRO A 46 7.96 2.55 -4.65
CA PRO A 46 8.53 1.97 -3.43
C PRO A 46 8.37 2.91 -2.23
N PRO A 47 8.66 2.44 -1.02
CA PRO A 47 8.44 3.24 0.18
C PRO A 47 9.08 4.61 0.12
N TYR A 48 8.29 5.61 0.50
CA TYR A 48 8.72 6.99 0.55
C TYR A 48 8.03 7.71 1.71
N LYS A 49 8.62 8.83 2.14
CA LYS A 49 8.02 9.66 3.17
C LYS A 49 6.95 10.55 2.55
N ASN A 50 5.72 10.34 2.93
CA ASN A 50 4.62 11.18 2.48
C ASN A 50 4.38 12.26 3.54
N LYS A 51 4.73 13.50 3.19
CA LYS A 51 4.66 14.62 4.13
C LYS A 51 3.24 14.99 4.50
N ASP A 52 2.33 14.88 3.56
CA ASP A 52 0.93 15.25 3.79
C ASP A 52 0.26 14.30 4.76
N LEU A 53 0.56 13.01 4.64
CA LEU A 53 -0.01 11.98 5.50
C LEU A 53 0.86 11.67 6.71
N ARG A 54 2.09 12.17 6.73
CA ARG A 54 3.06 11.96 7.81
C ARG A 54 3.34 10.48 8.07
N ILE A 55 3.44 9.71 7.00
CA ILE A 55 3.70 8.27 7.08
C ILE A 55 4.75 7.87 6.05
N THR A 56 5.33 6.69 6.26
CA THR A 56 6.04 5.99 5.20
C THR A 56 4.98 5.27 4.38
N ALA A 57 4.86 5.64 3.13
CA ALA A 57 3.82 5.16 2.23
C ALA A 57 4.41 4.38 1.07
N ILE A 58 3.61 3.52 0.48
CA ILE A 58 3.86 2.97 -0.84
C ILE A 58 2.64 3.27 -1.71
N ASP A 59 2.87 3.36 -3.01
CA ASP A 59 1.77 3.44 -3.95
C ASP A 59 1.59 2.08 -4.60
N ILE A 60 0.37 1.61 -4.63
CA ILE A 60 0.01 0.31 -5.17
C ILE A 60 -1.03 0.46 -6.27
N MET A 61 -1.09 -0.55 -7.13
CA MET A 61 -2.13 -0.68 -8.14
C MET A 61 -2.97 -1.90 -7.77
N ILE A 62 -4.26 -1.66 -7.60
CA ILE A 62 -5.23 -2.73 -7.34
C ILE A 62 -6.50 -2.41 -8.12
N ASN A 63 -7.01 -3.39 -8.87
CA ASN A 63 -8.19 -3.22 -9.72
C ASN A 63 -8.08 -1.98 -10.62
N ASN A 64 -6.91 -1.78 -11.26
CA ASN A 64 -6.62 -0.65 -12.14
C ASN A 64 -6.71 0.72 -11.45
N THR A 65 -6.64 0.76 -10.14
CA THR A 65 -6.68 2.00 -9.37
C THR A 65 -5.40 2.13 -8.56
N LYS A 66 -4.75 3.30 -8.68
CA LYS A 66 -3.55 3.59 -7.89
C LYS A 66 -3.97 4.15 -6.53
N LEU A 67 -3.47 3.52 -5.46
CA LEU A 67 -3.75 3.92 -4.08
C LEU A 67 -2.46 4.16 -3.33
N THR A 68 -2.48 5.16 -2.46
CA THR A 68 -1.40 5.42 -1.50
C THR A 68 -1.79 4.78 -0.17
N ILE A 69 -0.92 3.94 0.36
CA ILE A 69 -1.19 3.19 1.59
C ILE A 69 0.00 3.28 2.54
N LYS A 70 -0.27 2.95 3.79
CA LYS A 70 0.77 2.86 4.81
C LYS A 70 1.59 1.59 4.61
N ALA A 71 2.88 1.74 4.37
CA ALA A 71 3.76 0.62 4.00
C ALA A 71 3.78 -0.49 5.06
N LYS A 72 3.73 -0.14 6.33
CA LYS A 72 3.87 -1.11 7.42
C LYS A 72 2.76 -2.17 7.47
N ASN A 73 1.65 -1.94 6.79
CA ASN A 73 0.52 -2.85 6.80
C ASN A 73 0.62 -3.94 5.73
N PHE A 74 1.69 -3.96 4.96
CA PHE A 74 1.82 -4.85 3.82
C PHE A 74 3.13 -5.62 3.88
N GLN A 75 3.15 -6.79 3.27
CA GLN A 75 4.34 -7.61 3.12
C GLN A 75 4.51 -8.01 1.67
N VAL A 76 5.78 -8.15 1.25
CA VAL A 76 6.09 -8.67 -0.09
C VAL A 76 5.74 -10.13 -0.15
N VAL A 77 5.05 -10.51 -1.22
CA VAL A 77 4.76 -11.92 -1.53
C VAL A 77 5.94 -12.47 -2.32
N VAL A 78 6.55 -13.49 -1.77
CA VAL A 78 7.74 -14.10 -2.36
C VAL A 78 7.35 -15.36 -3.14
#